data_38b2d3238cb6741b555a657828ce9e98
#
_entry.id   38b2d3238cb6741b555a657828ce9e98
#
_cell.length_a   1.000
_cell.length_b   1.000
_cell.length_c   1.000
_cell.angle_alpha   90.00
_cell.angle_beta   90.00
_cell.angle_gamma   90.00
#
_symmetry.space_group_name_H-M   'P 1'
#
loop_
_entity.id
_entity.type
_entity.pdbx_description
1 polymer ?
#
loop_
_entity_poly.entity_id
_entity_poly.type
_entity_poly.pdbx_seq_one_letter_code
_entity_poly.pdbx_strand_id
1 'polypeptide(L)'
;MTLYIIRHGMAVYPHQGYGSRILTAELLPEGIPPIERIARYLEHVPSEYQACSEVLRCRQTAAIITEATGKEFVVDPRLREYYQETFEQLAARVKSFCDDLIAANYRNAMICTHGAVIAALKHYLIDGELSRRHETDYPQTGQLLIIHDDKSAEVIDFNQEVKV
;
A
#
# COMPACT_ATOMS: atom_id res chain seq x y z
N MET A 1 -11.99 -10.19 -7.10
CA MET A 1 -10.64 -10.01 -6.58
C MET A 1 -10.70 -9.41 -5.19
N THR A 2 -10.01 -10.01 -4.23
CA THR A 2 -9.79 -9.40 -2.93
C THR A 2 -8.40 -8.79 -2.92
N LEU A 3 -8.29 -7.53 -2.54
CA LEU A 3 -7.07 -6.76 -2.58
C LEU A 3 -6.65 -6.35 -1.16
N TYR A 4 -5.43 -6.74 -0.79
CA TYR A 4 -4.81 -6.40 0.49
C TYR A 4 -3.83 -5.27 0.24
N ILE A 5 -4.13 -4.09 0.79
CA ILE A 5 -3.34 -2.89 0.56
C ILE A 5 -2.62 -2.51 1.85
N ILE A 6 -1.30 -2.53 1.80
CA ILE A 6 -0.42 -2.21 2.91
C ILE A 6 0.18 -0.83 2.67
N ARG A 7 -0.05 0.12 3.57
CA ARG A 7 0.74 1.34 3.58
C ARG A 7 2.11 1.01 4.18
N HIS A 8 3.17 1.58 3.60
CA HIS A 8 4.50 1.41 4.18
C HIS A 8 4.48 1.72 5.68
N GLY A 9 5.39 1.13 6.45
CA GLY A 9 5.50 1.37 7.88
C GLY A 9 5.89 2.81 8.20
N MET A 10 5.78 3.18 9.48
CA MET A 10 6.23 4.49 9.95
C MET A 10 7.69 4.71 9.53
N ALA A 11 7.96 5.81 8.85
CA ALA A 11 9.25 6.12 8.29
C ALA A 11 9.80 7.43 8.86
N VAL A 12 11.11 7.63 8.69
CA VAL A 12 11.75 8.89 9.05
C VAL A 12 11.07 10.03 8.30
N TYR A 13 10.50 10.97 9.05
CA TYR A 13 9.86 12.16 8.48
C TYR A 13 10.59 13.39 9.01
N PRO A 14 11.42 14.06 8.20
CA PRO A 14 12.12 15.26 8.63
C PRO A 14 11.14 16.36 9.03
N HIS A 15 11.54 17.18 10.02
CA HIS A 15 10.71 18.24 10.57
C HIS A 15 10.13 19.18 9.50
N GLN A 16 10.83 19.36 8.40
CA GLN A 16 10.43 20.23 7.28
C GLN A 16 9.84 19.43 6.10
N GLY A 17 9.40 18.17 6.33
CA GLY A 17 8.93 17.28 5.28
C GLY A 17 10.10 16.52 4.62
N TYR A 18 9.76 15.64 3.69
CA TYR A 18 10.77 14.77 3.07
C TYR A 18 11.78 15.52 2.20
N GLY A 19 11.35 16.57 1.50
CA GLY A 19 12.19 17.27 0.55
C GLY A 19 12.84 16.28 -0.43
N SER A 20 14.18 16.36 -0.58
CA SER A 20 14.93 15.43 -1.43
C SER A 20 15.02 14.01 -0.87
N ARG A 21 14.62 13.77 0.39
CA ARG A 21 14.66 12.45 1.03
C ARG A 21 13.40 11.63 0.83
N ILE A 22 12.44 12.12 0.06
CA ILE A 22 11.17 11.42 -0.15
C ILE A 22 11.35 10.00 -0.70
N LEU A 23 12.40 9.77 -1.49
CA LEU A 23 12.67 8.47 -2.09
C LEU A 23 13.55 7.56 -1.22
N THR A 24 14.27 8.11 -0.25
CA THR A 24 15.29 7.38 0.52
C THR A 24 15.04 7.36 2.03
N ALA A 25 13.91 7.91 2.49
CA ALA A 25 13.55 7.85 3.90
C ALA A 25 13.32 6.39 4.32
N GLU A 26 14.02 5.98 5.38
CA GLU A 26 13.97 4.62 5.91
C GLU A 26 12.82 4.43 6.90
N LEU A 27 12.43 3.18 7.11
CA LEU A 27 11.51 2.82 8.19
C LEU A 27 12.13 3.16 9.54
N LEU A 28 11.31 3.68 10.45
CA LEU A 28 11.69 3.81 11.86
C LEU A 28 11.59 2.44 12.54
N PRO A 29 12.46 2.17 13.55
CA PRO A 29 12.35 0.93 14.32
C PRO A 29 10.94 0.71 14.91
N GLU A 30 10.27 1.78 15.34
CA GLU A 30 8.91 1.73 15.89
C GLU A 30 7.87 1.32 14.85
N GLY A 31 8.17 1.50 13.57
CA GLY A 31 7.27 1.13 12.48
C GLY A 31 7.34 -0.36 12.12
N ILE A 32 8.35 -1.09 12.60
CA ILE A 32 8.57 -2.49 12.22
C ILE A 32 7.58 -3.45 12.87
N PRO A 33 7.32 -3.41 14.20
CA PRO A 33 6.41 -4.36 14.83
C PRO A 33 5.01 -4.43 14.23
N PRO A 34 4.35 -3.30 13.89
CA PRO A 34 3.06 -3.38 13.21
C PRO A 34 3.13 -4.11 11.86
N ILE A 35 4.20 -3.90 11.08
CA ILE A 35 4.37 -4.59 9.80
C ILE A 35 4.59 -6.08 10.01
N GLU A 36 5.32 -6.46 11.04
CA GLU A 36 5.49 -7.87 11.38
C GLU A 36 4.15 -8.54 11.75
N ARG A 37 3.27 -7.81 12.43
CA ARG A 37 1.91 -8.30 12.74
C ARG A 37 1.06 -8.43 11.48
N ILE A 38 1.14 -7.47 10.56
CA ILE A 38 0.49 -7.57 9.25
C ILE A 38 1.02 -8.80 8.50
N ALA A 39 2.33 -9.01 8.50
CA ALA A 39 2.95 -10.15 7.82
C ALA A 39 2.43 -11.48 8.37
N ARG A 40 2.29 -11.61 9.68
CA ARG A 40 1.70 -12.82 10.30
C ARG A 40 0.26 -13.04 9.86
N TYR A 41 -0.52 -11.97 9.76
CA TYR A 41 -1.88 -12.06 9.23
C TYR A 41 -1.90 -12.52 7.79
N LEU A 42 -1.00 -11.98 6.96
CA LEU A 42 -0.93 -12.29 5.52
C LEU A 42 -0.29 -13.65 5.23
N GLU A 43 0.38 -14.27 6.18
CA GLU A 43 1.06 -15.56 5.99
C GLU A 43 0.12 -16.64 5.48
N HIS A 44 -1.11 -16.64 5.95
CA HIS A 44 -2.13 -17.63 5.60
C HIS A 44 -3.07 -17.18 4.48
N VAL A 45 -2.84 -16.02 3.91
CA VAL A 45 -3.64 -15.48 2.81
C VAL A 45 -3.00 -15.90 1.48
N PRO A 46 -3.68 -16.71 0.66
CA PRO A 46 -3.16 -17.02 -0.67
C PRO A 46 -3.16 -15.73 -1.51
N SER A 47 -2.10 -15.56 -2.31
CA SER A 47 -1.99 -14.39 -3.18
C SER A 47 -1.28 -14.77 -4.47
N GLU A 48 -1.85 -14.35 -5.58
CA GLU A 48 -1.34 -14.66 -6.92
C GLU A 48 -0.42 -13.56 -7.44
N TYR A 49 -0.46 -12.37 -6.85
CA TYR A 49 0.31 -11.23 -7.30
C TYR A 49 0.61 -10.29 -6.13
N GLN A 50 1.87 -9.87 -6.03
CA GLN A 50 2.29 -8.88 -5.03
C GLN A 50 3.13 -7.81 -5.71
N ALA A 51 2.80 -6.54 -5.46
CA ALA A 51 3.54 -5.42 -6.03
C ALA A 51 3.80 -4.35 -4.97
N CYS A 52 4.90 -3.63 -5.11
CA CYS A 52 5.24 -2.54 -4.21
C CYS A 52 5.82 -1.35 -4.95
N SER A 53 5.74 -0.19 -4.31
CA SER A 53 6.42 1.03 -4.76
C SER A 53 7.94 0.83 -4.77
N GLU A 54 8.62 1.50 -5.69
CA GLU A 54 10.09 1.51 -5.77
C GLU A 54 10.76 2.30 -4.64
N VAL A 55 10.00 3.11 -3.90
CA VAL A 55 10.50 3.95 -2.82
C VAL A 55 10.99 3.09 -1.65
N LEU A 56 12.13 3.47 -1.06
CA LEU A 56 12.83 2.62 -0.08
C LEU A 56 11.94 2.11 1.05
N ARG A 57 11.15 2.99 1.69
CA ARG A 57 10.29 2.58 2.81
C ARG A 57 9.24 1.54 2.44
N CYS A 58 8.75 1.56 1.21
CA CYS A 58 7.85 0.52 0.70
C CYS A 58 8.60 -0.79 0.44
N ARG A 59 9.80 -0.73 -0.13
CA ARG A 59 10.61 -1.92 -0.36
C ARG A 59 11.04 -2.58 0.95
N GLN A 60 11.35 -1.78 1.98
CA GLN A 60 11.65 -2.29 3.32
C GLN A 60 10.44 -2.96 3.95
N THR A 61 9.26 -2.35 3.83
CA THR A 61 8.00 -2.94 4.32
C THR A 61 7.71 -4.26 3.60
N ALA A 62 7.82 -4.27 2.27
CA ALA A 62 7.60 -5.47 1.47
C ALA A 62 8.60 -6.58 1.83
N ALA A 63 9.86 -6.24 2.09
CA ALA A 63 10.88 -7.21 2.49
C ALA A 63 10.55 -7.90 3.81
N ILE A 64 10.01 -7.18 4.79
CA ILE A 64 9.55 -7.75 6.06
C ILE A 64 8.43 -8.77 5.80
N ILE A 65 7.48 -8.43 4.94
CA ILE A 65 6.37 -9.33 4.60
C ILE A 65 6.90 -10.56 3.85
N THR A 66 7.80 -10.38 2.91
CA THR A 66 8.41 -11.47 2.15
C THR A 66 9.15 -12.45 3.08
N GLU A 67 9.92 -11.92 4.03
CA GLU A 67 10.66 -12.77 4.98
C GLU A 67 9.71 -13.66 5.81
N ALA A 68 8.58 -13.14 6.22
CA ALA A 68 7.61 -13.86 7.05
C ALA A 68 6.71 -14.81 6.24
N THR A 69 6.42 -14.50 4.98
CA THR A 69 5.39 -15.19 4.20
C THR A 69 5.93 -15.99 3.03
N GLY A 70 7.15 -15.69 2.59
CA GLY A 70 7.70 -16.25 1.35
C GLY A 70 7.14 -15.61 0.07
N LYS A 71 6.25 -14.62 0.20
CA LYS A 71 5.63 -13.95 -0.94
C LYS A 71 6.51 -12.81 -1.42
N GLU A 72 7.00 -12.88 -2.64
CA GLU A 72 7.88 -11.87 -3.22
C GLU A 72 7.07 -10.78 -3.92
N PHE A 73 7.47 -9.54 -3.72
CA PHE A 73 6.84 -8.35 -4.32
C PHE A 73 7.63 -7.90 -5.54
N VAL A 74 6.94 -7.68 -6.65
CA VAL A 74 7.54 -7.00 -7.81
C VAL A 74 7.45 -5.50 -7.60
N VAL A 75 8.47 -4.77 -8.05
CA VAL A 75 8.48 -3.30 -7.99
C VAL A 75 7.75 -2.74 -9.20
N ASP A 76 6.76 -1.87 -8.95
CA ASP A 76 6.04 -1.19 -10.02
C ASP A 76 6.15 0.33 -9.84
N PRO A 77 6.78 1.04 -10.79
CA PRO A 77 6.95 2.50 -10.68
C PRO A 77 5.64 3.28 -10.62
N ARG A 78 4.53 2.70 -11.08
CA ARG A 78 3.21 3.34 -11.02
C ARG A 78 2.68 3.46 -9.60
N LEU A 79 3.28 2.77 -8.63
CA LEU A 79 2.90 2.80 -7.22
C LEU A 79 3.72 3.79 -6.38
N ARG A 80 4.60 4.56 -7.00
CA ARG A 80 5.46 5.51 -6.27
C ARG A 80 4.66 6.62 -5.62
N GLU A 81 5.28 7.31 -4.64
CA GLU A 81 4.71 8.43 -3.92
C GLU A 81 4.19 9.53 -4.86
N TYR A 82 3.09 10.18 -4.46
CA TYR A 82 2.58 11.38 -5.10
C TYR A 82 3.55 12.53 -4.81
N TYR A 83 4.41 12.86 -5.76
CA TYR A 83 5.48 13.82 -5.56
C TYR A 83 5.88 14.47 -6.89
N GLN A 84 5.92 15.79 -6.91
CA GLN A 84 6.33 16.59 -8.08
C GLN A 84 5.57 16.22 -9.36
N GLU A 85 4.28 15.97 -9.24
CA GLU A 85 3.41 15.65 -10.37
C GLU A 85 2.04 16.28 -10.15
N THR A 86 1.26 16.41 -11.23
CA THR A 86 -0.13 16.86 -11.13
C THR A 86 -1.00 15.69 -10.66
N PHE A 87 -2.19 16.04 -10.13
CA PHE A 87 -3.15 15.00 -9.78
C PHE A 87 -3.56 14.16 -11.01
N GLU A 88 -3.66 14.78 -12.17
CA GLU A 88 -3.99 14.09 -13.42
C GLU A 88 -2.93 13.05 -13.78
N GLN A 89 -1.65 13.35 -13.54
CA GLN A 89 -0.55 12.40 -13.75
C GLN A 89 -0.64 11.23 -12.76
N LEU A 90 -0.91 11.52 -11.49
CA LEU A 90 -1.15 10.47 -10.47
C LEU A 90 -2.33 9.59 -10.89
N ALA A 91 -3.45 10.20 -11.26
CA ALA A 91 -4.66 9.48 -11.65
C ALA A 91 -4.40 8.57 -12.86
N ALA A 92 -3.67 9.05 -13.86
CA ALA A 92 -3.36 8.27 -15.06
C ALA A 92 -2.54 7.01 -14.74
N ARG A 93 -1.50 7.13 -13.90
CA ARG A 93 -0.66 5.97 -13.57
C ARG A 93 -1.36 4.98 -12.65
N VAL A 94 -2.19 5.46 -11.72
CA VAL A 94 -3.00 4.60 -10.85
C VAL A 94 -4.05 3.85 -11.66
N LYS A 95 -4.74 4.55 -12.58
CA LYS A 95 -5.70 3.92 -13.48
C LYS A 95 -5.05 2.81 -14.31
N SER A 96 -3.89 3.08 -14.89
CA SER A 96 -3.13 2.10 -15.67
C SER A 96 -2.82 0.84 -14.85
N PHE A 97 -2.36 1.02 -13.61
CA PHE A 97 -2.07 -0.09 -12.71
C PHE A 97 -3.33 -0.90 -12.39
N CYS A 98 -4.42 -0.23 -12.04
CA CYS A 98 -5.69 -0.88 -11.69
C CYS A 98 -6.28 -1.63 -12.88
N ASP A 99 -6.24 -1.05 -14.08
CA ASP A 99 -6.76 -1.70 -15.28
C ASP A 99 -5.99 -2.99 -15.57
N ASP A 100 -4.68 -3.01 -15.37
CA ASP A 100 -3.87 -4.23 -15.50
C ASP A 100 -4.22 -5.28 -14.45
N LEU A 101 -4.46 -4.87 -13.19
CA LEU A 101 -4.91 -5.78 -12.14
C LEU A 101 -6.23 -6.44 -12.50
N ILE A 102 -7.18 -5.64 -12.97
CA ILE A 102 -8.51 -6.13 -13.35
C ILE A 102 -8.40 -7.10 -14.53
N ALA A 103 -7.60 -6.77 -15.53
CA ALA A 103 -7.40 -7.61 -16.71
C ALA A 103 -6.74 -8.94 -16.38
N ALA A 104 -5.85 -8.97 -15.38
CA ALA A 104 -5.17 -10.20 -14.97
C ALA A 104 -6.09 -11.21 -14.25
N ASN A 105 -7.22 -10.73 -13.73
CA ASN A 105 -8.24 -11.56 -13.09
C ASN A 105 -7.72 -12.39 -11.91
N TYR A 106 -6.86 -11.80 -11.08
CA TYR A 106 -6.39 -12.46 -9.86
C TYR A 106 -7.53 -12.65 -8.86
N ARG A 107 -7.47 -13.72 -8.07
CA ARG A 107 -8.39 -13.90 -6.93
C ARG A 107 -7.99 -13.01 -5.76
N ASN A 108 -6.70 -12.97 -5.47
CA ASN A 108 -6.14 -12.16 -4.39
C ASN A 108 -4.84 -11.52 -4.85
N ALA A 109 -4.62 -10.28 -4.46
CA ALA A 109 -3.37 -9.56 -4.69
C ALA A 109 -3.00 -8.71 -3.48
N MET A 110 -1.72 -8.40 -3.32
CA MET A 110 -1.19 -7.58 -2.24
C MET A 110 -0.43 -6.40 -2.84
N ILE A 111 -0.69 -5.21 -2.33
CA ILE A 111 -0.06 -3.99 -2.82
C ILE A 111 0.51 -3.21 -1.63
N CYS A 112 1.79 -2.85 -1.71
CA CYS A 112 2.42 -1.99 -0.71
C CYS A 112 2.79 -0.64 -1.34
N THR A 113 2.19 0.43 -0.86
CA THR A 113 2.35 1.75 -1.45
C THR A 113 2.13 2.88 -0.43
N HIS A 114 1.79 4.06 -0.90
CA HIS A 114 1.72 5.31 -0.14
C HIS A 114 0.29 5.81 0.00
N GLY A 115 0.05 6.69 0.99
CA GLY A 115 -1.28 7.14 1.35
C GLY A 115 -2.11 7.67 0.17
N ALA A 116 -1.64 8.68 -0.53
CA ALA A 116 -2.40 9.28 -1.65
C ALA A 116 -2.64 8.27 -2.79
N VAL A 117 -1.68 7.38 -3.05
CA VAL A 117 -1.82 6.33 -4.04
C VAL A 117 -2.89 5.33 -3.61
N ILE A 118 -2.91 4.95 -2.31
CA ILE A 118 -3.93 4.06 -1.76
C ILE A 118 -5.32 4.66 -1.91
N ALA A 119 -5.47 5.96 -1.62
CA ALA A 119 -6.75 6.64 -1.79
C ALA A 119 -7.23 6.58 -3.24
N ALA A 120 -6.35 6.81 -4.20
CA ALA A 120 -6.68 6.75 -5.62
C ALA A 120 -7.04 5.32 -6.06
N LEU A 121 -6.26 4.31 -5.64
CA LEU A 121 -6.55 2.89 -5.89
C LEU A 121 -7.94 2.52 -5.37
N LYS A 122 -8.20 2.86 -4.11
CA LYS A 122 -9.45 2.54 -3.42
C LYS A 122 -10.66 3.09 -4.16
N HIS A 123 -10.65 4.38 -4.45
CA HIS A 123 -11.81 5.03 -5.07
C HIS A 123 -12.01 4.59 -6.52
N TYR A 124 -10.93 4.40 -7.26
CA TYR A 124 -11.06 3.89 -8.62
C TYR A 124 -11.63 2.47 -8.65
N LEU A 125 -11.16 1.58 -7.78
CA LEU A 125 -11.61 0.19 -7.76
C LEU A 125 -13.02 0.02 -7.21
N ILE A 126 -13.44 0.85 -6.24
CA ILE A 126 -14.74 0.74 -5.62
C ILE A 126 -15.84 1.43 -6.43
N ASP A 127 -15.61 2.67 -6.86
CA ASP A 127 -16.64 3.48 -7.52
C ASP A 127 -16.23 4.08 -8.88
N GLY A 128 -15.04 3.76 -9.36
CA GLY A 128 -14.55 4.25 -10.65
C GLY A 128 -14.19 5.73 -10.67
N GLU A 129 -14.07 6.36 -9.50
CA GLU A 129 -13.83 7.79 -9.39
C GLU A 129 -12.37 8.10 -9.05
N LEU A 130 -11.75 8.99 -9.82
CA LEU A 130 -10.43 9.54 -9.55
C LEU A 130 -10.57 11.05 -9.36
N SER A 131 -10.71 11.48 -8.09
CA SER A 131 -10.94 12.86 -7.72
C SER A 131 -10.03 13.30 -6.58
N ARG A 132 -9.51 14.53 -6.67
CA ARG A 132 -8.68 15.13 -5.61
C ARG A 132 -9.38 15.18 -4.25
N ARG A 133 -10.70 15.23 -4.22
CA ARG A 133 -11.46 15.27 -2.96
C ARG A 133 -11.23 14.05 -2.07
N HIS A 134 -10.75 12.93 -2.66
CA HIS A 134 -10.49 11.69 -1.95
C HIS A 134 -9.01 11.49 -1.61
N GLU A 135 -8.13 12.44 -1.91
CA GLU A 135 -6.68 12.26 -1.82
C GLU A 135 -6.14 11.97 -0.42
N THR A 136 -6.94 12.24 0.62
CA THR A 136 -6.58 11.95 2.02
C THR A 136 -7.32 10.74 2.60
N ASP A 137 -8.15 10.05 1.82
CA ASP A 137 -8.92 8.91 2.28
C ASP A 137 -8.08 7.62 2.21
N TYR A 138 -7.13 7.49 3.11
CA TYR A 138 -6.25 6.34 3.20
C TYR A 138 -5.99 5.96 4.67
N PRO A 139 -5.60 4.69 4.93
CA PRO A 139 -5.31 4.25 6.29
C PRO A 139 -3.99 4.84 6.81
N GLN A 140 -3.82 4.80 8.11
CA GLN A 140 -2.56 5.16 8.77
C GLN A 140 -1.52 4.05 8.57
N THR A 141 -0.24 4.39 8.80
CA THR A 141 0.81 3.36 8.86
C THR A 141 0.45 2.32 9.93
N GLY A 142 0.76 1.05 9.69
CA GLY A 142 0.41 -0.03 10.61
C GLY A 142 -1.02 -0.50 10.49
N GLN A 143 -1.77 0.00 9.53
CA GLN A 143 -3.13 -0.46 9.23
C GLN A 143 -3.16 -1.16 7.87
N LEU A 144 -3.99 -2.18 7.76
CA LEU A 144 -4.20 -2.95 6.53
C LEU A 144 -5.59 -2.62 5.97
N LEU A 145 -5.64 -2.18 4.71
CA LEU A 145 -6.90 -1.99 4.00
C LEU A 145 -7.19 -3.24 3.17
N ILE A 146 -8.39 -3.77 3.30
CA ILE A 146 -8.84 -4.90 2.49
C ILE A 146 -10.04 -4.44 1.66
N ILE A 147 -9.93 -4.55 0.34
CA ILE A 147 -11.05 -4.34 -0.57
C ILE A 147 -11.53 -5.71 -1.01
N HIS A 148 -12.73 -6.06 -0.58
CA HIS A 148 -13.33 -7.36 -0.87
C HIS A 148 -13.87 -7.46 -2.29
N ASP A 149 -14.13 -8.67 -2.71
CA ASP A 149 -14.64 -8.97 -4.05
C ASP A 149 -15.98 -8.27 -4.36
N ASP A 150 -16.79 -8.02 -3.33
CA ASP A 150 -18.06 -7.27 -3.45
C ASP A 150 -17.87 -5.75 -3.41
N LYS A 151 -16.62 -5.28 -3.44
CA LYS A 151 -16.22 -3.86 -3.35
C LYS A 151 -16.44 -3.22 -1.98
N SER A 152 -16.78 -3.98 -0.95
CA SER A 152 -16.74 -3.47 0.42
C SER A 152 -15.29 -3.32 0.88
N ALA A 153 -15.05 -2.39 1.78
CA ALA A 153 -13.70 -2.12 2.30
C ALA A 153 -13.71 -2.20 3.83
N GLU A 154 -12.64 -2.75 4.39
CA GLU A 154 -12.42 -2.74 5.83
C GLU A 154 -10.96 -2.38 6.13
N VAL A 155 -10.72 -1.81 7.31
CA VAL A 155 -9.38 -1.47 7.79
C VAL A 155 -9.15 -2.23 9.09
N ILE A 156 -8.03 -2.94 9.17
CA ILE A 156 -7.59 -3.63 10.39
C ILE A 156 -6.38 -2.89 10.95
N ASP A 157 -6.43 -2.51 12.22
CA ASP A 157 -5.35 -1.80 12.89
C ASP A 157 -4.41 -2.79 13.59
N PHE A 158 -3.13 -2.75 13.19
CA PHE A 158 -2.09 -3.61 13.77
C PHE A 158 -1.11 -2.83 14.66
N ASN A 159 -1.39 -1.56 14.95
CA ASN A 159 -0.51 -0.72 15.76
C ASN A 159 -0.45 -1.15 17.22
N GLN A 160 -1.44 -1.90 17.68
CA GLN A 160 -1.47 -2.40 19.07
C GLN A 160 -1.55 -3.92 19.03
N GLU A 161 -0.86 -4.57 19.99
CA GLU A 161 -1.04 -5.99 20.18
C GLU A 161 -2.48 -6.30 20.59
N VAL A 162 -3.08 -7.29 19.91
CA VAL A 162 -4.36 -7.82 20.36
C VAL A 162 -4.12 -8.57 21.66
N LYS A 163 -4.54 -8.00 22.78
CA LYS A 163 -4.55 -8.72 24.05
C LYS A 163 -5.68 -9.75 24.00
N VAL A 164 -5.30 -10.98 24.02
CA VAL A 164 -6.25 -12.09 24.13
C VAL A 164 -6.72 -12.18 25.56
#